data_50dfc22642f0ea404e66173552046af1
#
_entry.id   50dfc22642f0ea404e66173552046af1
#
_cell.length_a   1.000
_cell.length_b   1.000
_cell.length_c   1.000
_cell.angle_alpha   90.00
_cell.angle_beta   90.00
_cell.angle_gamma   90.00
#
_symmetry.space_group_name_H-M   'P 1'
#
loop_
_entity.id
_entity.type
_entity.pdbx_description
1 polymer ?
#
loop_
_entity_poly.entity_id
_entity_poly.type
_entity_poly.pdbx_seq_one_letter_code
_entity_poly.pdbx_strand_id
1 'polypeptide(L)'
;MKIKEIIKNSFSRMSASFCLFILFILGNLAFMTGCSVDTVPVSDTQIQYDETAGSATADPQQGSASGFLSEDICVVPKAKNAATDAAITADAALLIDDTRNKLCYAQNVYASEYPASVSKIATAWMALKYANMNDEVTVSYDASHINEPGARMCGFQEGDKISVKDLLYCMLVYSGNDASVAIAEHISGSETEFVSKMNQELVAIGASGTHFSNSHGLHDDDHYTTAYDLYLIFHELLKYDEFREIIQTTKYTAEWKNAQGKKQSLEMTTSDPYLSGSKQPPKGLTVIGGKSGTTIKAGSCIVMLTHDKKQREYISVILKADSSYSMYEQMNHLLEYVKRGK
;
A
#
# COMPACT_ATOMS: atom_id res chain seq x y z
N MET A 1 7.44 -24.01 64.17
CA MET A 1 8.88 -23.68 64.26
C MET A 1 9.65 -23.99 62.96
N LYS A 2 8.95 -24.14 61.76
CA LYS A 2 9.64 -24.47 60.49
C LYS A 2 9.56 -23.35 59.41
N ILE A 3 8.74 -22.31 59.59
CA ILE A 3 8.57 -21.26 58.57
C ILE A 3 9.62 -20.16 58.73
N LYS A 4 10.10 -19.85 59.95
CA LYS A 4 11.13 -18.83 60.18
C LYS A 4 12.54 -19.20 59.68
N GLU A 5 12.87 -20.50 59.62
CA GLU A 5 14.17 -20.94 59.06
C GLU A 5 14.21 -20.94 57.54
N ILE A 6 13.08 -21.14 56.86
CA ILE A 6 13.01 -21.09 55.40
C ILE A 6 13.20 -19.65 54.88
N ILE A 7 12.67 -18.66 55.61
CA ILE A 7 12.80 -17.24 55.21
C ILE A 7 14.25 -16.74 55.44
N LYS A 8 14.93 -17.23 56.47
CA LYS A 8 16.30 -16.80 56.77
C LYS A 8 17.34 -17.32 55.76
N ASN A 9 17.09 -18.50 55.15
CA ASN A 9 17.99 -19.09 54.16
C ASN A 9 17.77 -18.58 52.72
N SER A 10 16.63 -17.95 52.41
CA SER A 10 16.39 -17.32 51.10
C SER A 10 17.08 -15.97 50.96
N PHE A 11 17.30 -15.22 52.04
CA PHE A 11 17.95 -13.90 51.98
C PHE A 11 19.49 -13.95 51.91
N SER A 12 20.13 -15.08 52.17
CA SER A 12 21.60 -15.17 52.15
C SER A 12 22.20 -15.48 50.76
N ARG A 13 21.40 -15.57 49.70
CA ARG A 13 21.84 -15.87 48.32
C ARG A 13 21.50 -14.81 47.29
N MET A 14 21.04 -13.63 47.70
CA MET A 14 20.86 -12.52 46.74
C MET A 14 22.20 -11.85 46.47
N SER A 15 22.64 -11.87 45.22
CA SER A 15 23.89 -11.23 44.81
C SER A 15 23.82 -9.72 44.97
N ALA A 16 24.97 -9.07 45.26
CA ALA A 16 25.09 -7.63 45.41
C ALA A 16 24.52 -6.81 44.21
N SER A 17 24.45 -7.42 43.02
CA SER A 17 23.83 -6.83 41.81
C SER A 17 22.34 -6.63 41.94
N PHE A 18 21.61 -7.48 42.67
CA PHE A 18 20.16 -7.37 42.83
C PHE A 18 19.78 -6.23 43.81
N CYS A 19 20.59 -6.00 44.83
CA CYS A 19 20.42 -4.83 45.74
C CYS A 19 20.70 -3.49 45.07
N LEU A 20 21.65 -3.44 44.11
CA LEU A 20 21.94 -2.25 43.35
C LEU A 20 20.79 -1.91 42.37
N PHE A 21 20.12 -2.92 41.82
CA PHE A 21 18.99 -2.71 40.89
C PHE A 21 17.75 -2.15 41.60
N ILE A 22 17.47 -2.57 42.84
CA ILE A 22 16.36 -2.03 43.66
C ILE A 22 16.66 -0.59 44.10
N LEU A 23 17.91 -0.26 44.42
CA LEU A 23 18.32 1.11 44.75
C LEU A 23 18.24 2.05 43.54
N PHE A 24 18.48 1.56 42.33
CA PHE A 24 18.36 2.34 41.11
C PHE A 24 16.88 2.64 40.75
N ILE A 25 15.96 1.73 41.04
CA ILE A 25 14.51 1.95 40.85
C ILE A 25 13.93 2.93 41.87
N LEU A 26 14.37 2.86 43.10
CA LEU A 26 13.91 3.80 44.16
C LEU A 26 14.52 5.20 44.02
N GLY A 27 15.71 5.35 43.44
CA GLY A 27 16.35 6.64 43.17
C GLY A 27 15.67 7.41 42.01
N ASN A 28 15.05 6.76 41.07
CA ASN A 28 14.34 7.42 39.96
C ASN A 28 12.89 7.83 40.28
N LEU A 29 12.32 7.41 41.41
CA LEU A 29 10.98 7.84 41.85
C LEU A 29 10.97 9.18 42.58
N ALA A 30 12.14 9.73 42.96
CA ALA A 30 12.25 10.96 43.74
C ALA A 30 12.48 12.23 42.89
N PHE A 31 12.57 12.09 41.55
CA PHE A 31 12.84 13.21 40.62
C PHE A 31 11.64 13.66 39.75
N MET A 32 10.44 13.15 40.03
CA MET A 32 9.22 13.50 39.28
C MET A 32 8.27 14.39 40.09
N THR A 33 8.79 15.43 40.74
CA THR A 33 7.94 16.47 41.29
C THR A 33 8.49 17.84 40.88
N GLY A 34 7.86 18.42 39.86
CA GLY A 34 8.09 19.82 39.54
C GLY A 34 8.22 20.15 38.06
N CYS A 35 7.21 19.86 37.24
CA CYS A 35 6.91 20.65 36.05
C CYS A 35 5.43 20.96 36.06
N SER A 36 5.08 22.19 36.43
CA SER A 36 3.77 22.77 36.17
C SER A 36 3.60 22.89 34.65
N VAL A 37 2.69 22.13 34.10
CA VAL A 37 2.24 22.35 32.74
C VAL A 37 1.28 23.53 32.77
N ASP A 38 1.73 24.68 32.29
CA ASP A 38 0.84 25.79 31.98
C ASP A 38 -0.12 25.34 30.90
N THR A 39 -1.35 25.05 31.29
CA THR A 39 -2.45 24.83 30.36
C THR A 39 -2.79 26.16 29.70
N VAL A 40 -2.38 26.32 28.45
CA VAL A 40 -2.90 27.38 27.58
C VAL A 40 -4.41 27.13 27.42
N PRO A 41 -5.29 28.08 27.80
CA PRO A 41 -6.73 27.89 27.57
C PRO A 41 -6.98 27.89 26.07
N VAL A 42 -7.48 26.78 25.56
CA VAL A 42 -8.07 26.71 24.22
C VAL A 42 -9.35 27.54 24.27
N SER A 43 -9.31 28.72 23.68
CA SER A 43 -10.53 29.51 23.48
C SER A 43 -11.38 28.77 22.45
N ASP A 44 -12.58 28.38 22.86
CA ASP A 44 -13.67 27.98 21.97
C ASP A 44 -14.05 29.16 21.05
N THR A 45 -13.33 29.35 19.98
CA THR A 45 -13.77 30.19 18.88
C THR A 45 -14.69 29.34 18.01
N GLN A 46 -15.97 29.41 18.29
CA GLN A 46 -16.98 28.97 17.33
C GLN A 46 -16.81 29.82 16.07
N ILE A 47 -16.40 29.19 14.99
CA ILE A 47 -16.41 29.82 13.66
C ILE A 47 -17.89 29.92 13.25
N GLN A 48 -18.49 31.12 13.46
CA GLN A 48 -19.77 31.47 12.85
C GLN A 48 -19.52 31.68 11.37
N TYR A 49 -20.16 30.84 10.54
CA TYR A 49 -20.26 31.12 9.11
C TYR A 49 -21.29 32.22 8.92
N ASP A 50 -20.82 33.38 8.48
CA ASP A 50 -21.68 34.51 8.08
C ASP A 50 -22.17 34.24 6.63
N GLU A 51 -23.46 34.02 6.46
CA GLU A 51 -24.11 33.75 5.15
C GLU A 51 -24.30 35.02 4.30
N THR A 52 -23.71 36.14 4.65
CA THR A 52 -23.83 37.38 3.88
C THR A 52 -22.50 37.91 3.38
N ALA A 53 -21.90 37.25 2.40
CA ALA A 53 -20.83 37.82 1.62
C ALA A 53 -21.31 38.12 0.19
N GLY A 54 -21.64 39.38 -0.02
CA GLY A 54 -21.95 39.93 -1.32
C GLY A 54 -20.78 39.83 -2.30
N SER A 55 -21.12 39.81 -3.57
CA SER A 55 -20.25 39.78 -4.73
C SER A 55 -19.06 40.74 -4.62
N ALA A 56 -17.86 40.18 -4.48
CA ALA A 56 -16.62 40.87 -4.78
C ALA A 56 -16.18 40.50 -6.21
N THR A 57 -16.16 41.47 -7.11
CA THR A 57 -15.54 41.34 -8.43
C THR A 57 -14.04 41.18 -8.25
N ALA A 58 -13.52 39.99 -8.53
CA ALA A 58 -12.09 39.72 -8.51
C ALA A 58 -11.46 40.16 -9.85
N ASP A 59 -10.38 40.91 -9.72
CA ASP A 59 -9.49 41.35 -10.80
C ASP A 59 -8.73 40.12 -11.36
N PRO A 60 -8.67 39.88 -12.69
CA PRO A 60 -8.06 38.70 -13.27
C PRO A 60 -6.56 38.90 -13.53
N GLN A 61 -5.74 39.12 -12.53
CA GLN A 61 -4.28 38.96 -12.63
C GLN A 61 -3.65 38.63 -11.27
N GLN A 62 -3.34 37.36 -11.07
CA GLN A 62 -2.12 36.79 -10.47
C GLN A 62 -2.39 35.48 -9.77
N GLY A 63 -1.64 34.48 -10.20
CA GLY A 63 -1.41 33.23 -9.45
C GLY A 63 -2.42 32.13 -9.83
N SER A 64 -1.99 31.21 -10.66
CA SER A 64 -2.64 29.90 -10.74
C SER A 64 -2.63 29.30 -9.34
N ALA A 65 -3.73 29.39 -8.61
CA ALA A 65 -3.96 28.52 -7.49
C ALA A 65 -3.84 27.10 -8.05
N SER A 66 -2.88 26.33 -7.54
CA SER A 66 -2.85 24.88 -7.77
C SER A 66 -4.24 24.36 -7.43
N GLY A 67 -4.93 23.77 -8.42
CA GLY A 67 -6.27 23.24 -8.24
C GLY A 67 -6.29 22.36 -6.99
N PHE A 68 -7.40 22.35 -6.26
CA PHE A 68 -7.54 21.48 -5.11
C PHE A 68 -7.30 20.04 -5.59
N LEU A 69 -6.55 19.24 -4.81
CA LEU A 69 -6.30 17.81 -5.07
C LEU A 69 -7.60 17.01 -5.37
N SER A 70 -8.76 17.55 -4.99
CA SER A 70 -10.08 16.94 -5.21
C SER A 70 -10.67 17.16 -6.60
N GLU A 71 -10.09 17.97 -7.47
CA GLU A 71 -10.65 18.22 -8.82
C GLU A 71 -10.45 17.03 -9.75
N ASP A 72 -9.37 16.25 -9.53
CA ASP A 72 -8.99 15.13 -10.40
C ASP A 72 -9.36 13.76 -9.81
N ILE A 73 -9.90 13.68 -8.58
CA ILE A 73 -10.23 12.42 -7.92
C ILE A 73 -11.72 12.31 -7.57
N CYS A 74 -12.22 11.06 -7.56
CA CYS A 74 -13.58 10.78 -7.12
C CYS A 74 -13.66 10.65 -5.61
N VAL A 75 -14.35 11.58 -4.94
CA VAL A 75 -14.62 11.47 -3.49
C VAL A 75 -15.81 10.55 -3.24
N VAL A 76 -15.65 9.57 -2.35
CA VAL A 76 -16.73 8.67 -1.93
C VAL A 76 -17.39 9.19 -0.65
N PRO A 77 -18.63 9.73 -0.70
CA PRO A 77 -19.33 10.18 0.51
C PRO A 77 -19.66 9.02 1.45
N LYS A 78 -19.56 9.21 2.77
CA LYS A 78 -19.90 8.18 3.76
C LYS A 78 -21.29 7.56 3.54
N ALA A 79 -22.28 8.36 3.16
CA ALA A 79 -23.65 7.88 2.87
C ALA A 79 -23.74 6.92 1.66
N LYS A 80 -22.74 6.92 0.78
CA LYS A 80 -22.68 6.04 -0.40
C LYS A 80 -21.75 4.83 -0.19
N ASN A 81 -21.12 4.71 0.96
CA ASN A 81 -20.19 3.62 1.31
C ASN A 81 -20.90 2.38 1.90
N ALA A 82 -22.21 2.30 1.82
CA ALA A 82 -23.02 1.24 2.41
C ALA A 82 -23.73 0.41 1.33
N ALA A 83 -23.18 0.33 0.11
CA ALA A 83 -23.73 -0.56 -0.90
C ALA A 83 -23.65 -2.01 -0.42
N THR A 84 -24.72 -2.76 -0.64
CA THR A 84 -24.78 -4.19 -0.35
C THR A 84 -25.22 -4.92 -1.60
N ASP A 85 -24.43 -5.89 -2.00
CA ASP A 85 -24.77 -6.81 -3.08
C ASP A 85 -24.36 -8.21 -2.64
N ALA A 86 -25.34 -9.13 -2.56
CA ALA A 86 -25.10 -10.49 -2.11
C ALA A 86 -24.09 -11.26 -2.94
N ALA A 87 -23.79 -10.81 -4.15
CA ALA A 87 -22.75 -11.40 -5.01
C ALA A 87 -21.35 -10.82 -4.72
N ILE A 88 -21.22 -9.78 -3.88
CA ILE A 88 -19.95 -9.20 -3.44
C ILE A 88 -19.80 -9.48 -1.95
N THR A 89 -19.12 -10.58 -1.62
CA THR A 89 -18.91 -11.06 -0.25
C THR A 89 -17.56 -10.66 0.33
N ALA A 90 -16.71 -10.01 -0.45
CA ALA A 90 -15.47 -9.40 0.02
C ALA A 90 -15.75 -8.32 1.06
N ASP A 91 -14.83 -8.10 2.01
CA ASP A 91 -15.04 -7.13 3.07
C ASP A 91 -15.12 -5.70 2.53
N ALA A 92 -14.32 -5.35 1.52
CA ALA A 92 -14.42 -4.05 0.85
C ALA A 92 -14.37 -4.19 -0.68
N ALA A 93 -15.17 -3.35 -1.37
CA ALA A 93 -15.19 -3.27 -2.82
C ALA A 93 -15.45 -1.85 -3.32
N LEU A 94 -14.74 -1.43 -4.35
CA LEU A 94 -14.82 -0.10 -4.95
C LEU A 94 -14.79 -0.19 -6.47
N LEU A 95 -15.63 0.60 -7.13
CA LEU A 95 -15.56 0.83 -8.58
C LEU A 95 -15.78 2.32 -8.86
N ILE A 96 -14.82 2.93 -9.50
CA ILE A 96 -14.84 4.34 -9.92
C ILE A 96 -14.66 4.44 -11.43
N ASP A 97 -15.47 5.25 -12.09
CA ASP A 97 -15.21 5.79 -13.42
C ASP A 97 -14.21 6.94 -13.25
N ASP A 98 -12.93 6.63 -13.44
CA ASP A 98 -11.83 7.54 -13.21
C ASP A 98 -11.78 8.67 -14.26
N THR A 99 -12.24 8.39 -15.50
CA THR A 99 -12.36 9.40 -16.57
C THR A 99 -13.35 10.51 -16.23
N ARG A 100 -14.38 10.22 -15.45
CA ARG A 100 -15.46 11.17 -15.13
C ARG A 100 -15.54 11.51 -13.64
N ASN A 101 -14.59 11.05 -12.84
CA ASN A 101 -14.58 11.18 -11.37
C ASN A 101 -15.91 10.76 -10.74
N LYS A 102 -16.45 9.60 -11.19
CA LYS A 102 -17.80 9.16 -10.81
C LYS A 102 -17.78 7.84 -10.08
N LEU A 103 -18.38 7.83 -8.90
CA LEU A 103 -18.61 6.59 -8.14
C LEU A 103 -19.61 5.69 -8.85
N CYS A 104 -19.23 4.43 -9.08
CA CYS A 104 -20.09 3.37 -9.61
C CYS A 104 -20.56 2.40 -8.52
N TYR A 105 -19.68 2.03 -7.58
CA TYR A 105 -19.98 1.14 -6.45
C TYR A 105 -19.03 1.40 -5.29
N ALA A 106 -19.52 1.35 -4.06
CA ALA A 106 -18.71 1.47 -2.85
C ALA A 106 -19.30 0.64 -1.70
N GLN A 107 -18.52 -0.28 -1.16
CA GLN A 107 -18.79 -1.11 0.00
C GLN A 107 -17.59 -1.08 0.92
N ASN A 108 -17.74 -0.59 2.14
CA ASN A 108 -16.71 -0.54 3.19
C ASN A 108 -15.35 0.04 2.72
N VAL A 109 -15.37 1.01 1.81
CA VAL A 109 -14.14 1.46 1.12
C VAL A 109 -13.12 2.13 2.03
N TYR A 110 -13.51 2.51 3.24
CA TYR A 110 -12.66 3.08 4.29
C TYR A 110 -12.33 2.09 5.41
N ALA A 111 -12.75 0.82 5.29
CA ALA A 111 -12.36 -0.22 6.24
C ALA A 111 -10.87 -0.52 6.10
N SER A 112 -10.18 -0.66 7.24
CA SER A 112 -8.77 -1.05 7.28
C SER A 112 -8.66 -2.54 7.00
N GLU A 113 -7.90 -2.91 5.97
CA GLU A 113 -7.69 -4.28 5.53
C GLU A 113 -6.23 -4.55 5.21
N TYR A 114 -5.79 -5.81 5.35
CA TYR A 114 -4.46 -6.21 4.94
C TYR A 114 -4.36 -6.32 3.42
N PRO A 115 -3.43 -5.63 2.76
CA PRO A 115 -3.36 -5.55 1.29
C PRO A 115 -2.70 -6.75 0.61
N ALA A 116 -1.92 -7.55 1.33
CA ALA A 116 -0.98 -8.50 0.73
C ALA A 116 -0.09 -7.80 -0.34
N SER A 117 0.31 -8.49 -1.39
CA SER A 117 1.16 -7.94 -2.47
C SER A 117 0.54 -6.80 -3.28
N VAL A 118 -0.70 -6.36 -2.98
CA VAL A 118 -1.24 -5.13 -3.60
C VAL A 118 -0.46 -3.91 -3.13
N SER A 119 0.17 -3.94 -1.94
CA SER A 119 1.09 -2.88 -1.46
C SER A 119 2.18 -2.51 -2.47
N LYS A 120 2.59 -3.46 -3.33
CA LYS A 120 3.62 -3.22 -4.36
C LYS A 120 3.28 -2.10 -5.34
N ILE A 121 1.99 -1.70 -5.43
CA ILE A 121 1.63 -0.52 -6.23
C ILE A 121 2.21 0.76 -5.60
N ALA A 122 2.25 0.88 -4.27
CA ALA A 122 2.89 2.03 -3.62
C ALA A 122 4.42 2.02 -3.84
N THR A 123 5.05 0.85 -3.74
CA THR A 123 6.48 0.69 -4.06
C THR A 123 6.79 1.06 -5.51
N ALA A 124 5.92 0.66 -6.45
CA ALA A 124 6.04 1.03 -7.86
C ALA A 124 5.89 2.55 -8.06
N TRP A 125 4.93 3.17 -7.40
CA TRP A 125 4.75 4.61 -7.44
C TRP A 125 5.97 5.37 -6.94
N MET A 126 6.53 4.95 -5.82
CA MET A 126 7.77 5.51 -5.30
C MET A 126 8.95 5.31 -6.27
N ALA A 127 9.05 4.14 -6.91
CA ALA A 127 10.10 3.86 -7.88
C ALA A 127 9.99 4.79 -9.10
N LEU A 128 8.80 4.94 -9.67
CA LEU A 128 8.56 5.80 -10.83
C LEU A 128 8.75 7.29 -10.50
N LYS A 129 8.52 7.68 -9.25
CA LYS A 129 8.68 9.06 -8.78
C LYS A 129 10.15 9.43 -8.47
N TYR A 130 10.96 8.49 -7.98
CA TYR A 130 12.27 8.80 -7.37
C TYR A 130 13.46 8.09 -7.99
N ALA A 131 13.28 7.08 -8.83
CA ALA A 131 14.36 6.37 -9.51
C ALA A 131 14.29 6.57 -11.02
N ASN A 132 15.44 6.35 -11.70
CA ASN A 132 15.48 6.29 -13.16
C ASN A 132 15.36 4.82 -13.59
N MET A 133 14.57 4.53 -14.62
CA MET A 133 14.35 3.17 -15.13
C MET A 133 15.63 2.45 -15.55
N ASN A 134 16.67 3.20 -15.96
CA ASN A 134 17.94 2.67 -16.42
C ASN A 134 19.00 2.58 -15.31
N ASP A 135 18.69 2.99 -14.07
CA ASP A 135 19.63 2.87 -12.96
C ASP A 135 19.96 1.38 -12.72
N GLU A 136 21.25 1.08 -12.53
CA GLU A 136 21.72 -0.25 -12.15
C GLU A 136 21.66 -0.38 -10.62
N VAL A 137 20.87 -1.32 -10.15
CA VAL A 137 20.72 -1.66 -8.74
C VAL A 137 21.57 -2.87 -8.42
N THR A 138 22.37 -2.78 -7.34
CA THR A 138 23.07 -3.94 -6.80
C THR A 138 22.22 -4.54 -5.68
N VAL A 139 21.82 -5.80 -5.85
CA VAL A 139 21.00 -6.52 -4.89
C VAL A 139 21.79 -6.77 -3.60
N SER A 140 21.23 -6.40 -2.47
CA SER A 140 21.83 -6.58 -1.14
C SER A 140 21.65 -8.01 -0.62
N TYR A 141 22.30 -8.28 0.51
CA TYR A 141 22.05 -9.49 1.29
C TYR A 141 20.59 -9.54 1.75
N ASP A 142 20.05 -8.46 2.30
CA ASP A 142 18.68 -8.42 2.86
C ASP A 142 17.64 -8.63 1.77
N ALA A 143 17.75 -7.98 0.62
CA ALA A 143 16.86 -8.19 -0.52
C ALA A 143 16.87 -9.65 -1.02
N SER A 144 18.02 -10.33 -1.02
CA SER A 144 18.18 -11.70 -1.50
C SER A 144 17.82 -12.77 -0.47
N HIS A 145 17.63 -12.42 0.82
CA HIS A 145 17.44 -13.38 1.93
C HIS A 145 16.14 -13.15 2.73
N ILE A 146 15.04 -12.91 2.04
CA ILE A 146 13.72 -12.82 2.68
C ILE A 146 13.24 -14.24 3.02
N ASN A 147 13.34 -14.63 4.31
CA ASN A 147 13.07 -15.98 4.78
C ASN A 147 11.64 -16.18 5.33
N GLU A 148 10.69 -15.34 4.95
CA GLU A 148 9.31 -15.45 5.42
C GLU A 148 8.53 -16.50 4.63
N PRO A 149 7.74 -17.38 5.33
CA PRO A 149 6.91 -18.37 4.66
C PRO A 149 5.93 -17.73 3.67
N GLY A 150 5.95 -18.18 2.42
CA GLY A 150 5.09 -17.66 1.36
C GLY A 150 5.67 -16.48 0.59
N ALA A 151 6.89 -16.03 0.92
CA ALA A 151 7.60 -15.03 0.14
C ALA A 151 7.85 -15.51 -1.28
N ARG A 152 7.39 -14.73 -2.28
CA ARG A 152 7.69 -15.01 -3.68
C ARG A 152 8.96 -14.29 -4.09
N MET A 153 9.97 -15.05 -4.49
CA MET A 153 11.31 -14.55 -4.80
C MET A 153 11.61 -14.76 -6.29
N CYS A 154 12.19 -13.75 -6.94
CA CYS A 154 12.74 -13.89 -8.30
C CYS A 154 14.02 -14.71 -8.31
N GLY A 155 14.68 -14.84 -7.15
CA GLY A 155 15.86 -15.66 -6.95
C GLY A 155 17.17 -14.91 -7.12
N PHE A 156 17.13 -13.58 -6.98
CA PHE A 156 18.33 -12.77 -6.96
C PHE A 156 19.28 -13.19 -5.83
N GLN A 157 20.57 -13.01 -6.09
CA GLN A 157 21.64 -13.25 -5.14
C GLN A 157 22.31 -11.94 -4.75
N GLU A 158 22.92 -11.89 -3.57
CA GLU A 158 23.73 -10.73 -3.18
C GLU A 158 24.78 -10.40 -4.24
N GLY A 159 24.87 -9.12 -4.61
CA GLY A 159 25.78 -8.60 -5.63
C GLY A 159 25.29 -8.73 -7.07
N ASP A 160 24.10 -9.29 -7.31
CA ASP A 160 23.45 -9.24 -8.62
C ASP A 160 23.19 -7.79 -9.02
N LYS A 161 23.35 -7.48 -10.32
CA LYS A 161 23.19 -6.13 -10.88
C LYS A 161 22.10 -6.13 -11.93
N ILE A 162 21.03 -5.40 -11.64
CA ILE A 162 19.79 -5.39 -12.43
C ILE A 162 19.25 -3.96 -12.58
N SER A 163 18.56 -3.66 -13.68
CA SER A 163 17.95 -2.35 -13.89
C SER A 163 16.70 -2.15 -13.03
N VAL A 164 16.40 -0.89 -12.65
CA VAL A 164 15.13 -0.53 -11.99
C VAL A 164 13.95 -0.98 -12.86
N LYS A 165 14.04 -0.86 -14.19
CA LYS A 165 13.03 -1.36 -15.12
C LYS A 165 12.76 -2.84 -14.93
N ASP A 166 13.78 -3.69 -14.96
CA ASP A 166 13.62 -5.13 -14.80
C ASP A 166 13.10 -5.49 -13.40
N LEU A 167 13.55 -4.76 -12.36
CA LEU A 167 13.02 -4.93 -11.00
C LEU A 167 11.52 -4.61 -10.92
N LEU A 168 11.04 -3.54 -11.59
CA LEU A 168 9.61 -3.22 -11.64
C LEU A 168 8.79 -4.31 -12.32
N TYR A 169 9.27 -4.88 -13.42
CA TYR A 169 8.61 -6.03 -14.04
C TYR A 169 8.62 -7.26 -13.12
N CYS A 170 9.75 -7.56 -12.48
CA CYS A 170 9.85 -8.63 -11.49
C CYS A 170 8.87 -8.43 -10.33
N MET A 171 8.74 -7.20 -9.82
CA MET A 171 7.87 -6.85 -8.72
C MET A 171 6.38 -6.90 -9.10
N LEU A 172 6.00 -6.35 -10.23
CA LEU A 172 4.58 -6.19 -10.60
C LEU A 172 4.02 -7.43 -11.33
N VAL A 173 4.75 -8.01 -12.28
CA VAL A 173 4.29 -9.16 -13.09
C VAL A 173 4.48 -10.48 -12.34
N TYR A 174 5.67 -10.71 -11.78
CA TYR A 174 6.00 -11.92 -11.03
C TYR A 174 5.62 -11.82 -9.55
N SER A 175 5.51 -10.62 -9.01
CA SER A 175 5.26 -10.34 -7.57
C SER A 175 6.47 -10.64 -6.67
N GLY A 176 7.70 -10.48 -7.18
CA GLY A 176 8.94 -10.70 -6.43
C GLY A 176 9.08 -9.77 -5.23
N ASN A 177 9.33 -10.34 -4.05
CA ASN A 177 9.56 -9.56 -2.83
C ASN A 177 11.00 -9.03 -2.79
N ASP A 178 11.96 -9.82 -3.24
CA ASP A 178 13.35 -9.44 -3.44
C ASP A 178 13.49 -8.20 -4.35
N ALA A 179 12.71 -8.15 -5.43
CA ALA A 179 12.65 -6.98 -6.30
C ALA A 179 12.12 -5.74 -5.57
N SER A 180 11.13 -5.89 -4.68
CA SER A 180 10.57 -4.78 -3.89
C SER A 180 11.60 -4.20 -2.93
N VAL A 181 12.31 -5.06 -2.19
CA VAL A 181 13.34 -4.63 -1.23
C VAL A 181 14.51 -3.98 -1.97
N ALA A 182 14.97 -4.58 -3.09
CA ALA A 182 16.06 -4.00 -3.88
C ALA A 182 15.71 -2.59 -4.41
N ILE A 183 14.46 -2.36 -4.85
CA ILE A 183 13.97 -1.03 -5.24
C ILE A 183 13.97 -0.08 -4.03
N ALA A 184 13.47 -0.54 -2.89
CA ALA A 184 13.36 0.26 -1.68
C ALA A 184 14.75 0.74 -1.21
N GLU A 185 15.71 -0.15 -1.14
CA GLU A 185 17.09 0.15 -0.76
C GLU A 185 17.78 1.09 -1.76
N HIS A 186 17.55 0.90 -3.06
CA HIS A 186 18.10 1.79 -4.08
C HIS A 186 17.63 3.24 -3.92
N ILE A 187 16.34 3.45 -3.57
CA ILE A 187 15.73 4.79 -3.45
C ILE A 187 16.12 5.49 -2.15
N SER A 188 16.26 4.74 -1.06
CA SER A 188 16.35 5.33 0.30
C SER A 188 17.52 4.80 1.13
N GLY A 189 18.35 3.89 0.60
CA GLY A 189 19.48 3.31 1.30
C GLY A 189 19.13 2.14 2.22
N SER A 190 17.86 2.04 2.65
CA SER A 190 17.33 0.89 3.40
C SER A 190 15.82 0.76 3.20
N GLU A 191 15.26 -0.44 3.42
CA GLU A 191 13.82 -0.64 3.37
C GLU A 191 13.10 0.17 4.45
N THR A 192 13.67 0.31 5.65
CA THR A 192 13.09 1.10 6.75
C THR A 192 12.93 2.57 6.37
N GLU A 193 13.97 3.19 5.83
CA GLU A 193 13.91 4.58 5.38
C GLU A 193 12.95 4.76 4.20
N PHE A 194 12.91 3.78 3.30
CA PHE A 194 11.98 3.78 2.18
C PHE A 194 10.53 3.74 2.66
N VAL A 195 10.18 2.84 3.58
CA VAL A 195 8.84 2.70 4.14
C VAL A 195 8.41 3.97 4.88
N SER A 196 9.31 4.57 5.66
CA SER A 196 9.04 5.85 6.31
C SER A 196 8.71 6.95 5.29
N LYS A 197 9.50 7.07 4.22
CA LYS A 197 9.26 8.03 3.14
C LYS A 197 7.96 7.71 2.39
N MET A 198 7.71 6.44 2.08
CA MET A 198 6.49 5.98 1.38
C MET A 198 5.23 6.36 2.15
N ASN A 199 5.18 6.12 3.47
CA ASN A 199 4.04 6.49 4.30
C ASN A 199 3.80 8.02 4.33
N GLN A 200 4.86 8.83 4.34
CA GLN A 200 4.73 10.29 4.25
C GLN A 200 4.13 10.73 2.90
N GLU A 201 4.59 10.12 1.82
CA GLU A 201 4.09 10.41 0.47
C GLU A 201 2.63 9.97 0.29
N LEU A 202 2.22 8.84 0.89
CA LEU A 202 0.84 8.36 0.88
C LEU A 202 -0.10 9.35 1.58
N VAL A 203 0.31 9.89 2.73
CA VAL A 203 -0.46 10.95 3.41
C VAL A 203 -0.59 12.19 2.51
N ALA A 204 0.46 12.56 1.78
CA ALA A 204 0.46 13.75 0.91
C ALA A 204 -0.55 13.65 -0.25
N ILE A 205 -0.86 12.44 -0.73
CA ILE A 205 -1.91 12.22 -1.76
C ILE A 205 -3.28 11.92 -1.16
N GLY A 206 -3.44 12.02 0.16
CA GLY A 206 -4.70 11.77 0.86
C GLY A 206 -4.98 10.32 1.25
N ALA A 207 -4.06 9.39 1.02
CA ALA A 207 -4.17 7.97 1.40
C ALA A 207 -3.88 7.79 2.91
N SER A 208 -4.64 8.48 3.75
CA SER A 208 -4.40 8.59 5.19
C SER A 208 -4.89 7.40 6.03
N GLY A 209 -5.67 6.51 5.44
CA GLY A 209 -6.09 5.24 6.05
C GLY A 209 -5.12 4.09 5.79
N THR A 210 -3.95 4.38 5.22
CA THR A 210 -2.92 3.41 4.87
C THR A 210 -1.68 3.58 5.73
N HIS A 211 -1.15 2.47 6.23
CA HIS A 211 0.17 2.38 6.83
C HIS A 211 0.85 1.10 6.36
N PHE A 212 2.00 1.23 5.74
CA PHE A 212 2.81 0.09 5.33
C PHE A 212 4.04 -0.06 6.22
N SER A 213 4.35 -1.29 6.61
CA SER A 213 5.51 -1.67 7.42
C SER A 213 6.66 -2.25 6.59
N ASN A 214 6.39 -2.59 5.31
CA ASN A 214 7.37 -3.14 4.38
C ASN A 214 7.03 -2.76 2.93
N SER A 215 7.94 -3.00 2.01
CA SER A 215 7.82 -2.64 0.58
C SER A 215 7.05 -3.67 -0.26
N HIS A 216 6.76 -4.86 0.28
CA HIS A 216 6.37 -6.04 -0.52
C HIS A 216 5.01 -6.62 -0.17
N GLY A 217 4.45 -6.32 1.00
CA GLY A 217 3.12 -6.77 1.44
C GLY A 217 3.08 -8.16 2.08
N LEU A 218 4.20 -8.70 2.57
CA LEU A 218 4.15 -9.77 3.54
C LEU A 218 3.48 -9.29 4.82
N HIS A 219 2.84 -10.20 5.53
CA HIS A 219 1.96 -9.83 6.63
C HIS A 219 2.71 -9.24 7.82
N ASP A 220 2.18 -8.13 8.29
CA ASP A 220 2.51 -7.49 9.56
C ASP A 220 1.22 -6.87 10.09
N ASP A 221 1.00 -6.87 11.41
CA ASP A 221 -0.24 -6.36 12.00
C ASP A 221 -0.39 -4.84 11.77
N ASP A 222 0.72 -4.11 11.59
CA ASP A 222 0.73 -2.67 11.27
C ASP A 222 0.76 -2.38 9.75
N HIS A 223 0.63 -3.41 8.89
CA HIS A 223 0.64 -3.26 7.44
C HIS A 223 -0.78 -3.29 6.87
N TYR A 224 -1.44 -2.16 6.77
CA TYR A 224 -2.84 -2.06 6.37
C TYR A 224 -3.10 -0.94 5.36
N THR A 225 -4.26 -1.02 4.71
CA THR A 225 -4.75 -0.05 3.73
C THR A 225 -6.27 -0.02 3.69
N THR A 226 -6.84 0.85 2.85
CA THR A 226 -8.27 0.89 2.53
C THR A 226 -8.48 0.75 1.01
N ALA A 227 -9.68 0.32 0.59
CA ALA A 227 -9.98 0.25 -0.84
C ALA A 227 -9.94 1.63 -1.50
N TYR A 228 -10.30 2.68 -0.77
CA TYR A 228 -10.22 4.05 -1.27
C TYR A 228 -8.78 4.54 -1.42
N ASP A 229 -7.90 4.24 -0.47
CA ASP A 229 -6.49 4.63 -0.56
C ASP A 229 -5.78 3.89 -1.71
N LEU A 230 -6.09 2.62 -1.93
CA LEU A 230 -5.58 1.89 -3.10
C LEU A 230 -6.03 2.52 -4.41
N TYR A 231 -7.27 3.05 -4.48
CA TYR A 231 -7.71 3.84 -5.63
C TYR A 231 -6.84 5.07 -5.82
N LEU A 232 -6.56 5.85 -4.76
CA LEU A 232 -5.73 7.04 -4.85
C LEU A 232 -4.32 6.72 -5.35
N ILE A 233 -3.68 5.70 -4.80
CA ILE A 233 -2.34 5.25 -5.21
C ILE A 233 -2.35 4.79 -6.67
N PHE A 234 -3.37 4.04 -7.07
CA PHE A 234 -3.46 3.51 -8.43
C PHE A 234 -3.75 4.63 -9.44
N HIS A 235 -4.58 5.60 -9.09
CA HIS A 235 -4.84 6.81 -9.88
C HIS A 235 -3.53 7.60 -10.13
N GLU A 236 -2.70 7.81 -9.10
CA GLU A 236 -1.39 8.45 -9.24
C GLU A 236 -0.46 7.65 -10.17
N LEU A 237 -0.47 6.32 -10.07
CA LEU A 237 0.33 5.45 -10.93
C LEU A 237 -0.08 5.52 -12.40
N LEU A 238 -1.36 5.71 -12.70
CA LEU A 238 -1.86 5.81 -14.08
C LEU A 238 -1.35 7.05 -14.81
N LYS A 239 -0.70 8.00 -14.13
CA LYS A 239 -0.01 9.14 -14.75
C LYS A 239 1.33 8.76 -15.40
N TYR A 240 1.85 7.54 -15.14
CA TYR A 240 3.11 7.04 -15.68
C TYR A 240 2.85 6.01 -16.77
N ASP A 241 3.32 6.28 -17.99
CA ASP A 241 3.17 5.38 -19.13
C ASP A 241 3.87 4.03 -18.90
N GLU A 242 5.00 4.03 -18.19
CA GLU A 242 5.73 2.82 -17.83
C GLU A 242 4.89 1.89 -16.97
N PHE A 243 4.12 2.43 -16.02
CA PHE A 243 3.22 1.61 -15.21
C PHE A 243 2.12 0.98 -16.06
N ARG A 244 1.51 1.75 -16.96
CA ARG A 244 0.50 1.28 -17.90
C ARG A 244 1.03 0.16 -18.79
N GLU A 245 2.29 0.26 -19.25
CA GLU A 245 2.97 -0.78 -20.02
C GLU A 245 3.15 -2.06 -19.19
N ILE A 246 3.64 -1.92 -17.95
CA ILE A 246 3.94 -3.08 -17.10
C ILE A 246 2.68 -3.86 -16.73
N ILE A 247 1.60 -3.19 -16.32
CA ILE A 247 0.39 -3.89 -15.85
C ILE A 247 -0.35 -4.67 -16.94
N GLN A 248 -0.19 -4.32 -18.22
CA GLN A 248 -0.77 -5.06 -19.35
C GLN A 248 0.13 -6.16 -19.90
N THR A 249 1.34 -6.30 -19.35
CA THR A 249 2.32 -7.26 -19.84
C THR A 249 1.91 -8.69 -19.52
N THR A 250 1.82 -9.52 -20.58
CA THR A 250 1.48 -10.93 -20.43
C THR A 250 2.70 -11.83 -20.25
N LYS A 251 3.83 -11.46 -20.86
CA LYS A 251 5.11 -12.18 -20.79
C LYS A 251 6.26 -11.19 -20.81
N TYR A 252 7.25 -11.40 -19.95
CA TYR A 252 8.47 -10.58 -19.88
C TYR A 252 9.66 -11.46 -19.51
N THR A 253 10.84 -11.12 -20.03
CA THR A 253 12.11 -11.73 -19.63
C THR A 253 12.98 -10.65 -19.03
N ALA A 254 13.16 -10.68 -17.70
CA ALA A 254 14.13 -9.83 -17.03
C ALA A 254 15.55 -10.40 -17.23
N GLU A 255 16.52 -9.51 -17.45
CA GLU A 255 17.93 -9.88 -17.62
C GLU A 255 18.79 -9.11 -16.63
N TRP A 256 19.78 -9.78 -16.05
CA TRP A 256 20.73 -9.15 -15.13
C TRP A 256 22.11 -9.81 -15.19
N LYS A 257 23.06 -9.26 -14.46
CA LYS A 257 24.40 -9.86 -14.29
C LYS A 257 24.57 -10.26 -12.83
N ASN A 258 25.06 -11.49 -12.61
CA ASN A 258 25.44 -11.86 -11.25
C ASN A 258 26.73 -11.15 -10.79
N ALA A 259 27.09 -11.31 -9.51
CA ALA A 259 28.28 -10.69 -8.91
C ALA A 259 29.59 -10.98 -9.67
N GLN A 260 29.64 -12.08 -10.45
CA GLN A 260 30.78 -12.44 -11.31
C GLN A 260 30.65 -11.91 -12.75
N GLY A 261 29.63 -11.07 -13.04
CA GLY A 261 29.39 -10.50 -14.37
C GLY A 261 28.74 -11.46 -15.38
N LYS A 262 28.33 -12.67 -14.95
CA LYS A 262 27.66 -13.64 -15.82
C LYS A 262 26.19 -13.26 -15.99
N LYS A 263 25.69 -13.28 -17.23
CA LYS A 263 24.27 -13.05 -17.53
C LYS A 263 23.37 -14.09 -16.88
N GLN A 264 22.27 -13.59 -16.31
CA GLN A 264 21.14 -14.33 -15.75
C GLN A 264 19.86 -13.83 -16.39
N SER A 265 18.81 -14.61 -16.34
CA SER A 265 17.48 -14.19 -16.81
C SER A 265 16.37 -14.94 -16.09
N LEU A 266 15.22 -14.28 -15.97
CA LEU A 266 13.97 -14.85 -15.47
C LEU A 266 12.87 -14.57 -16.48
N GLU A 267 12.33 -15.64 -17.10
CA GLU A 267 11.11 -15.54 -17.88
C GLU A 267 9.90 -15.60 -16.95
N MET A 268 9.02 -14.65 -17.07
CA MET A 268 7.80 -14.57 -16.27
C MET A 268 6.57 -14.37 -17.15
N THR A 269 5.45 -14.95 -16.73
CA THR A 269 4.13 -14.75 -17.34
C THR A 269 3.18 -14.20 -16.30
N THR A 270 2.22 -13.40 -16.76
CA THR A 270 1.18 -12.88 -15.87
C THR A 270 0.38 -13.99 -15.22
N SER A 271 0.03 -13.79 -13.95
CA SER A 271 -0.94 -14.64 -13.25
C SER A 271 -2.38 -14.12 -13.35
N ASP A 272 -2.59 -12.98 -14.03
CA ASP A 272 -3.92 -12.41 -14.23
C ASP A 272 -4.72 -13.23 -15.25
N PRO A 273 -5.86 -13.84 -14.86
CA PRO A 273 -6.67 -14.67 -15.74
C PRO A 273 -7.33 -13.88 -16.87
N TYR A 274 -7.54 -12.57 -16.73
CA TYR A 274 -8.04 -11.75 -17.83
C TYR A 274 -6.97 -11.57 -18.92
N LEU A 275 -5.74 -11.25 -18.51
CA LEU A 275 -4.63 -11.05 -19.44
C LEU A 275 -4.18 -12.35 -20.10
N SER A 276 -4.22 -13.47 -19.38
CA SER A 276 -3.93 -14.80 -19.95
C SER A 276 -5.06 -15.34 -20.84
N GLY A 277 -6.23 -14.68 -20.86
CA GLY A 277 -7.40 -15.10 -21.62
C GLY A 277 -8.20 -16.24 -21.00
N SER A 278 -7.82 -16.74 -19.83
CA SER A 278 -8.54 -17.82 -19.14
C SER A 278 -9.85 -17.35 -18.48
N LYS A 279 -10.03 -16.02 -18.30
CA LYS A 279 -11.26 -15.40 -17.85
C LYS A 279 -11.63 -14.22 -18.75
N GLN A 280 -12.92 -14.04 -19.00
CA GLN A 280 -13.42 -12.93 -19.79
C GLN A 280 -14.12 -11.89 -18.90
N PRO A 281 -13.85 -10.60 -19.07
CA PRO A 281 -14.62 -9.55 -18.41
C PRO A 281 -16.05 -9.46 -18.98
N PRO A 282 -16.96 -8.75 -18.33
CA PRO A 282 -18.29 -8.48 -18.85
C PRO A 282 -18.24 -7.86 -20.25
N LYS A 283 -19.20 -8.26 -21.13
CA LYS A 283 -19.25 -7.81 -22.52
C LYS A 283 -19.13 -6.29 -22.66
N GLY A 284 -18.17 -5.86 -23.46
CA GLY A 284 -17.94 -4.44 -23.76
C GLY A 284 -16.95 -3.75 -22.83
N LEU A 285 -16.30 -4.51 -21.97
CA LEU A 285 -15.19 -4.08 -21.15
C LEU A 285 -13.92 -4.84 -21.58
N THR A 286 -12.78 -4.20 -21.37
CA THR A 286 -11.44 -4.77 -21.56
C THR A 286 -10.63 -4.50 -20.31
N VAL A 287 -10.17 -5.56 -19.66
CA VAL A 287 -9.22 -5.43 -18.53
C VAL A 287 -7.84 -5.09 -19.11
N ILE A 288 -7.24 -4.05 -18.60
CA ILE A 288 -5.90 -3.61 -18.97
C ILE A 288 -4.86 -4.29 -18.11
N GLY A 289 -5.15 -4.47 -16.82
CA GLY A 289 -4.30 -5.14 -15.87
C GLY A 289 -4.35 -4.48 -14.50
N GLY A 290 -3.48 -4.92 -13.61
CA GLY A 290 -3.44 -4.41 -12.23
C GLY A 290 -2.50 -5.22 -11.35
N LYS A 291 -2.77 -5.22 -10.05
CA LYS A 291 -1.99 -5.98 -9.08
C LYS A 291 -2.89 -6.75 -8.13
N SER A 292 -2.65 -8.05 -8.02
CA SER A 292 -3.29 -8.91 -7.02
C SER A 292 -2.32 -9.29 -5.89
N GLY A 293 -2.87 -9.71 -4.77
CA GLY A 293 -2.12 -10.21 -3.63
C GLY A 293 -2.95 -11.19 -2.81
N THR A 294 -2.30 -12.14 -2.17
CA THR A 294 -2.96 -13.10 -1.28
C THR A 294 -2.02 -13.47 -0.14
N THR A 295 -2.53 -13.38 1.08
CA THR A 295 -1.95 -14.00 2.28
C THR A 295 -3.06 -14.65 3.09
N ILE A 296 -2.73 -15.49 4.06
CA ILE A 296 -3.74 -16.13 4.92
C ILE A 296 -4.59 -15.07 5.65
N LYS A 297 -3.98 -13.99 6.10
CA LYS A 297 -4.65 -12.91 6.86
C LYS A 297 -5.42 -11.93 5.96
N ALA A 298 -4.83 -11.60 4.81
CA ALA A 298 -5.43 -10.66 3.88
C ALA A 298 -6.57 -11.26 3.04
N GLY A 299 -6.68 -12.60 2.96
CA GLY A 299 -7.49 -13.19 1.92
C GLY A 299 -6.93 -12.85 0.53
N SER A 300 -7.79 -12.72 -0.47
CA SER A 300 -7.40 -12.33 -1.83
C SER A 300 -7.82 -10.89 -2.13
N CYS A 301 -6.86 -10.10 -2.60
CA CYS A 301 -6.97 -8.67 -2.84
C CYS A 301 -6.55 -8.33 -4.27
N ILE A 302 -7.19 -7.33 -4.88
CA ILE A 302 -6.85 -6.86 -6.23
C ILE A 302 -7.22 -5.40 -6.42
N VAL A 303 -6.38 -4.68 -7.17
CA VAL A 303 -6.70 -3.40 -7.81
C VAL A 303 -6.41 -3.52 -9.30
N MET A 304 -7.30 -3.00 -10.16
CA MET A 304 -7.13 -3.13 -11.59
C MET A 304 -7.76 -2.00 -12.40
N LEU A 305 -7.21 -1.79 -13.60
CA LEU A 305 -7.69 -0.87 -14.63
C LEU A 305 -8.54 -1.65 -15.64
N THR A 306 -9.68 -1.08 -16.00
CA THR A 306 -10.58 -1.61 -17.05
C THR A 306 -11.01 -0.47 -17.96
N HIS A 307 -11.05 -0.71 -19.27
CA HIS A 307 -11.60 0.22 -20.26
C HIS A 307 -12.97 -0.24 -20.78
N ASP A 308 -13.84 0.71 -21.06
CA ASP A 308 -15.05 0.43 -21.84
C ASP A 308 -14.82 0.69 -23.37
N LYS A 309 -15.84 0.46 -24.17
CA LYS A 309 -15.78 0.69 -25.62
C LYS A 309 -15.49 2.14 -26.05
N LYS A 310 -15.66 3.11 -25.13
CA LYS A 310 -15.37 4.51 -25.35
C LYS A 310 -14.00 4.91 -24.77
N GLN A 311 -13.18 3.94 -24.39
CA GLN A 311 -11.89 4.13 -23.74
C GLN A 311 -11.98 4.89 -22.40
N ARG A 312 -13.13 4.85 -21.72
CA ARG A 312 -13.23 5.37 -20.36
C ARG A 312 -12.58 4.39 -19.41
N GLU A 313 -11.82 4.94 -18.49
CA GLU A 313 -11.04 4.23 -17.50
C GLU A 313 -11.85 3.98 -16.23
N TYR A 314 -11.78 2.77 -15.72
CA TYR A 314 -12.42 2.36 -14.49
C TYR A 314 -11.38 1.72 -13.59
N ILE A 315 -11.25 2.23 -12.36
CA ILE A 315 -10.44 1.62 -11.32
C ILE A 315 -11.36 0.81 -10.43
N SER A 316 -11.04 -0.46 -10.23
CA SER A 316 -11.78 -1.38 -9.39
C SER A 316 -10.87 -2.00 -8.32
N VAL A 317 -11.38 -2.10 -7.09
CA VAL A 317 -10.67 -2.68 -5.94
C VAL A 317 -11.56 -3.70 -5.27
N ILE A 318 -10.99 -4.85 -4.91
CA ILE A 318 -11.59 -5.83 -3.99
C ILE A 318 -10.56 -6.16 -2.92
N LEU A 319 -10.96 -6.11 -1.65
CA LEU A 319 -10.14 -6.51 -0.51
C LEU A 319 -10.81 -7.62 0.28
N LYS A 320 -9.99 -8.59 0.70
CA LYS A 320 -10.36 -9.68 1.58
C LYS A 320 -11.48 -10.58 1.04
N ALA A 321 -11.38 -10.97 -0.22
CA ALA A 321 -12.18 -12.08 -0.73
C ALA A 321 -11.63 -13.43 -0.23
N ASP A 322 -12.51 -14.43 -0.06
CA ASP A 322 -12.17 -15.74 0.52
C ASP A 322 -11.12 -16.51 -0.27
N SER A 323 -11.04 -16.30 -1.60
CA SER A 323 -10.08 -16.95 -2.48
C SER A 323 -9.85 -16.15 -3.75
N SER A 324 -8.77 -16.43 -4.47
CA SER A 324 -8.52 -15.84 -5.77
C SER A 324 -9.62 -16.13 -6.78
N TYR A 325 -10.20 -17.34 -6.76
CA TYR A 325 -11.33 -17.67 -7.61
C TYR A 325 -12.55 -16.78 -7.30
N SER A 326 -12.96 -16.73 -6.04
CA SER A 326 -14.07 -15.89 -5.57
C SER A 326 -13.83 -14.41 -5.87
N MET A 327 -12.62 -13.92 -5.67
CA MET A 327 -12.22 -12.53 -5.96
C MET A 327 -12.46 -12.15 -7.42
N TYR A 328 -12.07 -13.01 -8.37
CA TYR A 328 -12.28 -12.75 -9.79
C TYR A 328 -13.75 -12.94 -10.24
N GLU A 329 -14.54 -13.81 -9.59
CA GLU A 329 -15.98 -13.88 -9.82
C GLU A 329 -16.68 -12.59 -9.34
N GLN A 330 -16.34 -12.14 -8.15
CA GLN A 330 -16.85 -10.90 -7.58
C GLN A 330 -16.41 -9.68 -8.40
N MET A 331 -15.18 -9.68 -8.93
CA MET A 331 -14.70 -8.64 -9.85
C MET A 331 -15.55 -8.54 -11.11
N ASN A 332 -15.89 -9.68 -11.74
CA ASN A 332 -16.81 -9.67 -12.88
C ASN A 332 -18.16 -9.07 -12.51
N HIS A 333 -18.70 -9.44 -11.35
CA HIS A 333 -19.96 -8.89 -10.88
C HIS A 333 -19.87 -7.37 -10.59
N LEU A 334 -18.79 -6.94 -9.95
CA LEU A 334 -18.50 -5.51 -9.70
C LEU A 334 -18.43 -4.71 -11.00
N LEU A 335 -17.77 -5.23 -12.03
CA LEU A 335 -17.65 -4.59 -13.34
C LEU A 335 -18.98 -4.44 -14.10
N GLU A 336 -20.03 -5.25 -13.78
CA GLU A 336 -21.37 -5.03 -14.35
C GLU A 336 -21.98 -3.67 -13.95
N TYR A 337 -21.54 -3.06 -12.84
CA TYR A 337 -21.98 -1.73 -12.41
C TYR A 337 -21.55 -0.62 -13.37
N VAL A 338 -20.52 -0.83 -14.19
CA VAL A 338 -20.18 0.09 -15.30
C VAL A 338 -21.38 0.36 -16.23
N LYS A 339 -22.24 -0.66 -16.41
CA LYS A 339 -23.44 -0.54 -17.24
C LYS A 339 -24.60 0.13 -16.54
N ARG A 340 -24.70 -0.02 -15.21
CA ARG A 340 -25.81 0.51 -14.41
C ARG A 340 -25.67 2.02 -14.14
N GLY A 341 -24.45 2.57 -14.27
CA GLY A 341 -24.15 3.99 -14.07
C GLY A 341 -24.30 4.88 -15.32
N LYS A 342 -24.96 4.36 -16.37
CA LYS A 342 -25.25 5.09 -17.61
C LYS A 342 -26.53 5.91 -17.50
#